data_e7cca344d65092177a3961cd294d8d6e
#
_entry.id   e7cca344d65092177a3961cd294d8d6e
#
_cell.length_a   1.000
_cell.length_b   1.000
_cell.length_c   1.000
_cell.angle_alpha   90.00
_cell.angle_beta   90.00
_cell.angle_gamma   90.00
#
_symmetry.space_group_name_H-M   'P 1'
#
loop_
_entity.id
_entity.type
_entity.pdbx_description
1 polymer ?
#
loop_
_entity_poly.entity_id
_entity_poly.type
_entity_poly.pdbx_seq_one_letter_code
_entity_poly.pdbx_strand_id
1 'polypeptide(L)'
;MANFVLVHGAWHGAWCWRDVAARLRGAGHTVLTPTHTGVGERAHQSGEAVTLLTHVRDVAGYVEMEELDEVVLVGHSYGGMVITQLADLMPERVRALVYLDGFVPAHGQSLIDLLHEALAPEVAAEFVGGFRGSAREDGSGMMRPIPAEVFGIAEANRAWVDRRCVPQALATFESPALLTGAGDAVGARVYLLADGWDPSPFRHFAARYENASGWRVARLPCGHDVMVDMPEELAAELLTLV
;
A
#
# COMPACT_ATOMS: atom_id res chain seq x y z
N MET A 1 3.60 -14.40 -19.52
CA MET A 1 4.47 -13.42 -18.86
C MET A 1 3.61 -12.21 -18.55
N ALA A 2 3.60 -11.75 -17.31
CA ALA A 2 2.80 -10.58 -16.87
C ALA A 2 3.72 -9.56 -16.22
N ASN A 3 3.24 -8.31 -16.12
CA ASN A 3 3.94 -7.20 -15.52
C ASN A 3 3.33 -6.90 -14.14
N PHE A 4 4.10 -7.07 -13.06
CA PHE A 4 3.70 -6.72 -11.72
C PHE A 4 4.41 -5.44 -11.26
N VAL A 5 3.65 -4.52 -10.65
CA VAL A 5 4.20 -3.37 -9.93
C VAL A 5 3.73 -3.46 -8.49
N LEU A 6 4.67 -3.69 -7.57
CA LEU A 6 4.42 -3.93 -6.14
C LEU A 6 4.73 -2.65 -5.37
N VAL A 7 3.67 -2.00 -4.89
CA VAL A 7 3.71 -0.68 -4.24
C VAL A 7 3.61 -0.86 -2.73
N HIS A 8 4.64 -0.44 -2.01
CA HIS A 8 4.75 -0.64 -0.56
C HIS A 8 3.88 0.31 0.26
N GLY A 9 3.66 -0.03 1.52
CA GLY A 9 2.95 0.76 2.52
C GLY A 9 3.76 1.93 3.07
N ALA A 10 3.19 2.61 4.07
CA ALA A 10 3.87 3.71 4.76
C ALA A 10 5.16 3.24 5.42
N TRP A 11 6.13 4.15 5.53
CA TRP A 11 7.45 3.97 6.19
C TRP A 11 8.36 2.93 5.55
N HIS A 12 7.86 2.11 4.63
CA HIS A 12 8.58 1.01 3.97
C HIS A 12 9.39 1.49 2.76
N GLY A 13 9.87 0.55 1.97
CA GLY A 13 10.53 0.72 0.68
C GLY A 13 10.47 -0.59 -0.11
N ALA A 14 11.07 -0.64 -1.27
CA ALA A 14 11.13 -1.85 -2.13
C ALA A 14 11.60 -3.11 -1.39
N TRP A 15 12.37 -2.94 -0.32
CA TRP A 15 12.95 -4.02 0.47
C TRP A 15 11.91 -5.01 1.03
N CYS A 16 10.68 -4.54 1.34
CA CYS A 16 9.65 -5.42 1.90
C CYS A 16 9.11 -6.43 0.88
N TRP A 17 9.22 -6.14 -0.40
CA TRP A 17 8.78 -7.00 -1.49
C TRP A 17 9.82 -8.02 -1.97
N ARG A 18 11.04 -8.02 -1.40
CA ARG A 18 12.18 -8.79 -1.91
C ARG A 18 11.83 -10.24 -2.20
N ASP A 19 11.19 -10.92 -1.27
CA ASP A 19 10.96 -12.36 -1.36
C ASP A 19 9.78 -12.70 -2.28
N VAL A 20 8.73 -11.89 -2.30
CA VAL A 20 7.61 -11.99 -3.26
C VAL A 20 8.11 -11.73 -4.69
N ALA A 21 8.87 -10.64 -4.86
CA ALA A 21 9.41 -10.29 -6.18
C ALA A 21 10.33 -11.37 -6.75
N ALA A 22 11.16 -12.00 -5.90
CA ALA A 22 12.02 -13.09 -6.30
C ALA A 22 11.21 -14.31 -6.82
N ARG A 23 10.10 -14.65 -6.14
CA ARG A 23 9.22 -15.75 -6.55
C ARG A 23 8.51 -15.46 -7.87
N LEU A 24 7.93 -14.27 -8.03
CA LEU A 24 7.25 -13.89 -9.27
C LEU A 24 8.22 -13.82 -10.46
N ARG A 25 9.44 -13.30 -10.25
CA ARG A 25 10.50 -13.32 -11.28
C ARG A 25 10.93 -14.74 -11.61
N GLY A 26 11.07 -15.62 -10.59
CA GLY A 26 11.35 -17.03 -10.77
C GLY A 26 10.29 -17.78 -11.58
N ALA A 27 9.03 -17.32 -11.53
CA ALA A 27 7.93 -17.81 -12.35
C ALA A 27 7.89 -17.19 -13.77
N GLY A 28 8.86 -16.35 -14.14
CA GLY A 28 8.99 -15.79 -15.49
C GLY A 28 8.23 -14.48 -15.73
N HIS A 29 7.87 -13.74 -14.67
CA HIS A 29 7.18 -12.47 -14.78
C HIS A 29 8.12 -11.26 -14.65
N THR A 30 7.75 -10.12 -15.24
CA THR A 30 8.39 -8.83 -14.98
C THR A 30 7.87 -8.29 -13.66
N VAL A 31 8.76 -7.86 -12.75
CA VAL A 31 8.36 -7.35 -11.43
C VAL A 31 9.15 -6.10 -11.09
N LEU A 32 8.44 -5.00 -10.92
CA LEU A 32 8.98 -3.74 -10.40
C LEU A 32 8.53 -3.51 -8.96
N THR A 33 9.44 -2.97 -8.17
CA THR A 33 9.21 -2.64 -6.75
C THR A 33 9.69 -1.20 -6.49
N PRO A 34 8.95 -0.18 -6.98
CA PRO A 34 9.36 1.20 -6.80
C PRO A 34 9.37 1.59 -5.32
N THR A 35 10.38 2.36 -4.89
CA THR A 35 10.39 3.03 -3.60
C THR A 35 9.94 4.46 -3.76
N HIS A 36 8.98 4.88 -2.94
CA HIS A 36 8.46 6.25 -2.95
C HIS A 36 9.50 7.26 -2.50
N THR A 37 9.40 8.49 -3.01
CA THR A 37 10.21 9.62 -2.57
C THR A 37 10.10 9.83 -1.05
N GLY A 38 11.23 10.00 -0.38
CA GLY A 38 11.31 10.31 1.04
C GLY A 38 11.28 9.12 2.00
N VAL A 39 11.17 7.88 1.50
CA VAL A 39 11.20 6.66 2.34
C VAL A 39 12.19 5.63 1.81
N GLY A 40 12.41 4.55 2.57
CA GLY A 40 13.35 3.50 2.23
C GLY A 40 14.74 4.03 1.89
N GLU A 41 15.35 3.53 0.83
CA GLU A 41 16.65 4.01 0.32
C GLU A 41 16.61 5.44 -0.25
N ARG A 42 15.40 6.00 -0.46
CA ARG A 42 15.18 7.39 -0.87
C ARG A 42 14.86 8.34 0.29
N ALA A 43 15.09 7.92 1.54
CA ALA A 43 14.85 8.73 2.74
C ALA A 43 15.55 10.09 2.72
N HIS A 44 16.71 10.21 2.02
CA HIS A 44 17.43 11.48 1.83
C HIS A 44 16.64 12.53 1.03
N GLN A 45 15.53 12.15 0.39
CA GLN A 45 14.63 13.04 -0.37
C GLN A 45 13.37 13.40 0.46
N SER A 46 13.35 13.09 1.76
CA SER A 46 12.22 13.37 2.64
C SER A 46 11.99 14.88 2.83
N GLY A 47 10.75 15.27 3.07
CA GLY A 47 10.37 16.65 3.36
C GLY A 47 8.85 16.83 3.37
N GLU A 48 8.38 17.90 4.01
CA GLU A 48 6.94 18.22 4.15
C GLU A 48 6.21 18.39 2.80
N ALA A 49 6.94 18.71 1.73
CA ALA A 49 6.36 18.88 0.39
C ALA A 49 6.04 17.55 -0.31
N VAL A 50 6.45 16.40 0.27
CA VAL A 50 6.12 15.07 -0.25
C VAL A 50 4.67 14.74 0.07
N THR A 51 3.86 14.53 -0.96
CA THR A 51 2.41 14.27 -0.86
C THR A 51 2.03 12.94 -1.51
N LEU A 52 0.76 12.53 -1.40
CA LEU A 52 0.24 11.38 -2.14
C LEU A 52 0.54 11.50 -3.66
N LEU A 53 0.31 12.67 -4.25
CA LEU A 53 0.58 12.88 -5.68
C LEU A 53 2.06 12.69 -6.04
N THR A 54 2.98 13.04 -5.14
CA THR A 54 4.42 12.76 -5.34
C THR A 54 4.65 11.26 -5.51
N HIS A 55 4.09 10.44 -4.62
CA HIS A 55 4.23 8.98 -4.67
C HIS A 55 3.52 8.35 -5.87
N VAL A 56 2.36 8.88 -6.26
CA VAL A 56 1.68 8.46 -7.50
C VAL A 56 2.59 8.69 -8.72
N ARG A 57 3.23 9.87 -8.80
CA ARG A 57 4.15 10.20 -9.89
C ARG A 57 5.43 9.36 -9.87
N ASP A 58 5.92 8.98 -8.70
CA ASP A 58 7.04 8.04 -8.59
C ASP A 58 6.73 6.73 -9.32
N VAL A 59 5.55 6.15 -9.05
CA VAL A 59 5.16 4.87 -9.65
C VAL A 59 4.79 5.03 -11.13
N ALA A 60 4.08 6.12 -11.50
CA ALA A 60 3.76 6.43 -12.89
C ALA A 60 5.02 6.50 -13.76
N GLY A 61 6.05 7.22 -13.27
CA GLY A 61 7.32 7.33 -13.98
C GLY A 61 8.00 5.98 -14.24
N TYR A 62 7.91 5.02 -13.29
CA TYR A 62 8.41 3.65 -13.53
C TYR A 62 7.61 2.95 -14.63
N VAL A 63 6.28 3.00 -14.57
CA VAL A 63 5.41 2.35 -15.58
C VAL A 63 5.67 2.93 -16.97
N GLU A 64 5.85 4.25 -17.07
CA GLU A 64 6.12 4.94 -18.32
C GLU A 64 7.52 4.63 -18.89
N MET A 65 8.56 4.72 -18.05
CA MET A 65 9.96 4.55 -18.51
C MET A 65 10.29 3.10 -18.87
N GLU A 66 9.66 2.14 -18.21
CA GLU A 66 9.78 0.71 -18.55
C GLU A 66 8.76 0.29 -19.62
N GLU A 67 8.00 1.23 -20.17
CA GLU A 67 6.98 1.01 -21.23
C GLU A 67 6.03 -0.14 -20.91
N LEU A 68 5.60 -0.26 -19.63
CA LEU A 68 4.75 -1.38 -19.19
C LEU A 68 3.28 -1.16 -19.57
N ASP A 69 2.68 -2.21 -20.12
CA ASP A 69 1.24 -2.34 -20.35
C ASP A 69 0.70 -3.59 -19.63
N GLU A 70 -0.63 -3.69 -19.52
CA GLU A 70 -1.30 -4.82 -18.85
C GLU A 70 -0.77 -5.09 -17.44
N VAL A 71 -0.54 -4.01 -16.68
CA VAL A 71 0.10 -4.07 -15.36
C VAL A 71 -0.86 -4.59 -14.29
N VAL A 72 -0.43 -5.56 -13.50
CA VAL A 72 -1.04 -5.91 -12.22
C VAL A 72 -0.44 -5.00 -11.14
N LEU A 73 -1.22 -4.01 -10.69
CA LEU A 73 -0.82 -3.11 -9.61
C LEU A 73 -1.18 -3.74 -8.26
N VAL A 74 -0.20 -3.93 -7.40
CA VAL A 74 -0.38 -4.43 -6.04
C VAL A 74 -0.03 -3.33 -5.05
N GLY A 75 -0.99 -2.87 -4.26
CA GLY A 75 -0.79 -1.83 -3.25
C GLY A 75 -0.99 -2.36 -1.84
N HIS A 76 0.06 -2.32 -1.03
CA HIS A 76 0.00 -2.66 0.39
C HIS A 76 -0.33 -1.44 1.23
N SER A 77 -1.27 -1.55 2.15
CA SER A 77 -1.54 -0.50 3.15
C SER A 77 -1.79 0.88 2.50
N TYR A 78 -0.99 1.90 2.84
CA TYR A 78 -0.96 3.22 2.17
C TYR A 78 -0.77 3.10 0.65
N GLY A 79 -0.05 2.08 0.17
CA GLY A 79 0.11 1.82 -1.26
C GLY A 79 -1.22 1.65 -2.01
N GLY A 80 -2.29 1.28 -1.31
CA GLY A 80 -3.65 1.26 -1.86
C GLY A 80 -4.13 2.63 -2.34
N MET A 81 -3.80 3.71 -1.59
CA MET A 81 -4.05 5.10 -2.02
C MET A 81 -3.34 5.41 -3.33
N VAL A 82 -2.08 4.99 -3.44
CA VAL A 82 -1.23 5.25 -4.60
C VAL A 82 -1.74 4.53 -5.83
N ILE A 83 -2.02 3.21 -5.74
CA ILE A 83 -2.47 2.43 -6.90
C ILE A 83 -3.87 2.84 -7.38
N THR A 84 -4.75 3.28 -6.48
CA THR A 84 -6.08 3.77 -6.86
C THR A 84 -5.96 5.02 -7.72
N GLN A 85 -5.18 6.00 -7.28
CA GLN A 85 -5.00 7.23 -8.05
C GLN A 85 -4.16 7.01 -9.32
N LEU A 86 -3.21 6.08 -9.30
CA LEU A 86 -2.44 5.70 -10.49
C LEU A 86 -3.33 5.05 -11.55
N ALA A 87 -4.20 4.12 -11.14
CA ALA A 87 -5.15 3.48 -12.06
C ALA A 87 -6.15 4.47 -12.68
N ASP A 88 -6.50 5.52 -11.95
CA ASP A 88 -7.32 6.61 -12.49
C ASP A 88 -6.56 7.52 -13.47
N LEU A 89 -5.24 7.67 -13.27
CA LEU A 89 -4.37 8.48 -14.11
C LEU A 89 -4.04 7.79 -15.45
N MET A 90 -3.85 6.46 -15.45
CA MET A 90 -3.45 5.68 -16.63
C MET A 90 -4.20 4.34 -16.72
N PRO A 91 -5.54 4.38 -16.80
CA PRO A 91 -6.38 3.18 -16.74
C PRO A 91 -6.10 2.19 -17.88
N GLU A 92 -5.68 2.68 -19.04
CA GLU A 92 -5.34 1.88 -20.22
C GLU A 92 -4.13 0.96 -20.01
N ARG A 93 -3.26 1.26 -19.06
CA ARG A 93 -2.08 0.46 -18.75
C ARG A 93 -2.30 -0.58 -17.67
N VAL A 94 -3.44 -0.49 -16.95
CA VAL A 94 -3.73 -1.32 -15.77
C VAL A 94 -4.68 -2.45 -16.10
N ARG A 95 -4.19 -3.67 -15.96
CA ARG A 95 -4.98 -4.91 -16.13
C ARG A 95 -5.80 -5.25 -14.89
N ALA A 96 -5.18 -5.12 -13.70
CA ALA A 96 -5.79 -5.50 -12.43
C ALA A 96 -5.27 -4.67 -11.27
N LEU A 97 -6.12 -4.48 -10.25
CA LEU A 97 -5.80 -3.87 -8.98
C LEU A 97 -5.86 -4.92 -7.86
N VAL A 98 -4.80 -4.99 -7.06
CA VAL A 98 -4.74 -5.85 -5.87
C VAL A 98 -4.45 -4.97 -4.65
N TYR A 99 -5.40 -4.92 -3.74
CA TYR A 99 -5.26 -4.24 -2.46
C TYR A 99 -4.85 -5.27 -1.40
N LEU A 100 -3.58 -5.24 -1.01
CA LEU A 100 -3.04 -6.09 0.05
C LEU A 100 -3.16 -5.35 1.37
N ASP A 101 -4.13 -5.73 2.18
CA ASP A 101 -4.42 -5.05 3.45
C ASP A 101 -4.31 -3.54 3.27
N GLY A 102 -5.02 -3.02 2.25
CA GLY A 102 -4.80 -1.70 1.66
C GLY A 102 -6.00 -0.77 1.74
N PHE A 103 -5.74 0.52 1.80
CA PHE A 103 -6.75 1.56 1.73
C PHE A 103 -7.31 1.71 0.30
N VAL A 104 -8.64 1.87 0.20
CA VAL A 104 -9.34 2.07 -1.09
C VAL A 104 -10.10 3.39 -1.02
N PRO A 105 -9.51 4.50 -1.47
CA PRO A 105 -10.14 5.81 -1.37
C PRO A 105 -11.22 6.02 -2.45
N ALA A 106 -12.24 6.80 -2.10
CA ALA A 106 -13.06 7.52 -3.06
C ALA A 106 -12.45 8.91 -3.38
N HIS A 107 -13.00 9.58 -4.41
CA HIS A 107 -12.57 10.93 -4.74
C HIS A 107 -12.67 11.89 -3.53
N GLY A 108 -11.60 12.62 -3.26
CA GLY A 108 -11.51 13.60 -2.19
C GLY A 108 -11.20 13.03 -0.80
N GLN A 109 -11.10 11.70 -0.64
CA GLN A 109 -10.72 11.09 0.64
C GLN A 109 -9.21 11.04 0.82
N SER A 110 -8.74 11.45 1.98
CA SER A 110 -7.40 11.22 2.50
C SER A 110 -7.33 9.89 3.25
N LEU A 111 -6.12 9.40 3.55
CA LEU A 111 -5.97 8.23 4.41
C LEU A 111 -6.52 8.49 5.82
N ILE A 112 -6.38 9.71 6.33
CA ILE A 112 -6.97 10.13 7.61
C ILE A 112 -8.49 9.96 7.61
N ASP A 113 -9.17 10.34 6.52
CA ASP A 113 -10.63 10.17 6.39
C ASP A 113 -11.01 8.68 6.41
N LEU A 114 -10.23 7.83 5.73
CA LEU A 114 -10.46 6.39 5.68
C LEU A 114 -10.24 5.70 7.03
N LEU A 115 -9.30 6.18 7.85
CA LEU A 115 -9.16 5.69 9.23
C LEU A 115 -10.40 6.02 10.07
N HIS A 116 -10.93 7.23 9.96
CA HIS A 116 -12.16 7.63 10.65
C HIS A 116 -13.40 6.88 10.14
N GLU A 117 -13.40 6.46 8.88
CA GLU A 117 -14.48 5.65 8.31
C GLU A 117 -14.43 4.19 8.80
N ALA A 118 -13.21 3.63 8.91
CA ALA A 118 -13.00 2.18 9.11
C ALA A 118 -12.89 1.75 10.57
N LEU A 119 -12.52 2.66 11.48
CA LEU A 119 -12.27 2.35 12.89
C LEU A 119 -13.29 3.02 13.81
N ALA A 120 -13.41 2.51 15.03
CA ALA A 120 -14.15 3.18 16.09
C ALA A 120 -13.55 4.57 16.33
N PRO A 121 -14.38 5.61 16.64
CA PRO A 121 -13.93 7.00 16.72
C PRO A 121 -12.73 7.24 17.64
N GLU A 122 -12.69 6.56 18.77
CA GLU A 122 -11.62 6.67 19.77
C GLU A 122 -10.31 6.09 19.23
N VAL A 123 -10.37 4.94 18.54
CA VAL A 123 -9.21 4.27 17.95
C VAL A 123 -8.67 5.08 16.78
N ALA A 124 -9.54 5.58 15.91
CA ALA A 124 -9.14 6.47 14.82
C ALA A 124 -8.46 7.74 15.33
N ALA A 125 -9.03 8.37 16.38
CA ALA A 125 -8.46 9.56 17.00
C ALA A 125 -7.09 9.31 17.62
N GLU A 126 -6.85 8.13 18.20
CA GLU A 126 -5.56 7.73 18.76
C GLU A 126 -4.50 7.61 17.65
N PHE A 127 -4.78 6.87 16.57
CA PHE A 127 -3.86 6.76 15.43
C PHE A 127 -3.53 8.12 14.82
N VAL A 128 -4.57 8.89 14.48
CA VAL A 128 -4.40 10.22 13.85
C VAL A 128 -3.68 11.19 14.79
N GLY A 129 -4.00 11.15 16.09
CA GLY A 129 -3.33 11.93 17.12
C GLY A 129 -1.85 11.58 17.22
N GLY A 130 -1.50 10.29 17.17
CA GLY A 130 -0.13 9.80 17.16
C GLY A 130 0.65 10.27 15.93
N PHE A 131 0.07 10.19 14.74
CA PHE A 131 0.70 10.67 13.49
C PHE A 131 0.99 12.17 13.54
N ARG A 132 -0.01 12.98 13.88
CA ARG A 132 0.13 14.43 14.00
C ARG A 132 1.06 14.84 15.15
N GLY A 133 1.02 14.10 16.26
CA GLY A 133 1.90 14.32 17.40
C GLY A 133 3.35 14.11 17.03
N SER A 134 3.69 12.97 16.45
CA SER A 134 5.07 12.66 16.04
C SER A 134 5.60 13.61 14.97
N ALA A 135 4.76 14.05 14.03
CA ALA A 135 5.15 14.98 12.97
C ALA A 135 5.44 16.39 13.51
N ARG A 136 4.84 16.78 14.63
CA ARG A 136 5.03 18.11 15.25
C ARG A 136 6.18 18.16 16.25
N GLU A 137 6.57 17.02 16.83
CA GLU A 137 7.47 16.96 17.97
C GLU A 137 8.84 17.61 17.69
N ASP A 138 9.38 17.41 16.48
CA ASP A 138 10.65 18.02 16.06
C ASP A 138 10.48 19.09 14.97
N GLY A 139 9.22 19.40 14.58
CA GLY A 139 8.89 20.35 13.53
C GLY A 139 9.26 19.90 12.12
N SER A 140 9.58 18.62 11.94
CA SER A 140 9.97 18.08 10.63
C SER A 140 8.79 17.77 9.70
N GLY A 141 7.56 17.71 10.22
CA GLY A 141 6.39 17.24 9.48
C GLY A 141 6.42 15.73 9.17
N MET A 142 7.33 14.97 9.77
CA MET A 142 7.56 13.57 9.49
C MET A 142 6.96 12.67 10.58
N MET A 143 6.08 11.75 10.19
CA MET A 143 5.52 10.72 11.09
C MET A 143 6.54 9.62 11.35
N ARG A 144 6.71 9.26 12.62
CA ARG A 144 7.52 8.08 12.98
C ARG A 144 6.84 6.78 12.57
N PRO A 145 7.62 5.75 12.21
CA PRO A 145 7.08 4.43 11.97
C PRO A 145 6.33 3.88 13.18
N ILE A 146 5.23 3.17 12.93
CA ILE A 146 4.59 2.33 13.94
C ILE A 146 5.44 1.06 14.12
N PRO A 147 5.71 0.61 15.36
CA PRO A 147 6.46 -0.62 15.59
C PRO A 147 5.79 -1.85 14.93
N ALA A 148 6.61 -2.74 14.37
CA ALA A 148 6.17 -3.96 13.68
C ALA A 148 5.27 -4.86 14.55
N GLU A 149 5.47 -4.84 15.86
CA GLU A 149 4.64 -5.59 16.82
C GLU A 149 3.16 -5.15 16.79
N VAL A 150 2.90 -3.85 16.65
CA VAL A 150 1.54 -3.28 16.62
C VAL A 150 0.78 -3.79 15.39
N PHE A 151 1.49 -4.05 14.31
CA PHE A 151 0.94 -4.62 13.06
C PHE A 151 0.84 -6.15 13.07
N GLY A 152 1.11 -6.81 14.20
CA GLY A 152 1.01 -8.26 14.33
C GLY A 152 2.06 -9.02 13.51
N ILE A 153 3.15 -8.37 13.08
CA ILE A 153 4.23 -9.01 12.32
C ILE A 153 4.86 -10.11 13.18
N ALA A 154 5.19 -11.24 12.55
CA ALA A 154 5.81 -12.38 13.21
C ALA A 154 7.09 -11.98 13.95
N GLU A 155 7.26 -12.43 15.20
CA GLU A 155 8.35 -12.03 16.09
C GLU A 155 9.74 -12.12 15.42
N ALA A 156 9.97 -13.17 14.64
CA ALA A 156 11.23 -13.39 13.91
C ALA A 156 11.56 -12.27 12.91
N ASN A 157 10.54 -11.55 12.42
CA ASN A 157 10.67 -10.52 11.39
C ASN A 157 10.67 -9.09 11.96
N ARG A 158 10.14 -8.87 13.18
CA ARG A 158 9.94 -7.52 13.76
C ARG A 158 11.20 -6.66 13.73
N ALA A 159 12.29 -7.17 14.29
CA ALA A 159 13.56 -6.42 14.32
C ALA A 159 14.13 -6.13 12.93
N TRP A 160 13.82 -6.96 11.94
CA TRP A 160 14.23 -6.75 10.56
C TRP A 160 13.39 -5.65 9.88
N VAL A 161 12.10 -5.58 10.16
CA VAL A 161 11.19 -4.53 9.68
C VAL A 161 11.49 -3.20 10.36
N ASP A 162 11.50 -3.16 11.70
CA ASP A 162 11.69 -1.92 12.49
C ASP A 162 12.95 -1.14 12.09
N ARG A 163 14.09 -1.83 11.90
CA ARG A 163 15.34 -1.13 11.52
C ARG A 163 15.38 -0.63 10.08
N ARG A 164 14.36 -0.95 9.25
CA ARG A 164 14.27 -0.54 7.84
C ARG A 164 13.19 0.50 7.60
N CYS A 165 12.19 0.56 8.46
CA CYS A 165 11.19 1.59 8.40
C CYS A 165 11.81 2.95 8.73
N VAL A 166 11.43 3.97 7.98
CA VAL A 166 11.92 5.35 8.14
C VAL A 166 10.75 6.33 8.25
N PRO A 167 10.92 7.50 8.88
CA PRO A 167 9.86 8.50 8.97
C PRO A 167 9.32 8.90 7.59
N GLN A 168 8.01 9.21 7.53
CA GLN A 168 7.29 9.59 6.31
C GLN A 168 6.54 10.90 6.52
N ALA A 169 6.44 11.74 5.49
CA ALA A 169 5.73 13.00 5.54
C ALA A 169 4.25 12.82 5.89
N LEU A 170 3.75 13.54 6.89
CA LEU A 170 2.34 13.56 7.29
C LEU A 170 1.43 13.99 6.13
N ALA A 171 1.91 14.91 5.28
CA ALA A 171 1.20 15.37 4.11
C ALA A 171 0.78 14.24 3.15
N THR A 172 1.47 13.09 3.14
CA THR A 172 1.08 11.92 2.34
C THR A 172 -0.22 11.28 2.84
N PHE A 173 -0.51 11.38 4.16
CA PHE A 173 -1.74 10.86 4.78
C PHE A 173 -2.88 11.86 4.76
N GLU A 174 -2.56 13.15 4.78
CA GLU A 174 -3.55 14.24 4.75
C GLU A 174 -3.94 14.63 3.32
N SER A 175 -3.15 14.26 2.30
CA SER A 175 -3.48 14.54 0.90
C SER A 175 -4.64 13.68 0.43
N PRO A 176 -5.70 14.28 -0.15
CA PRO A 176 -6.82 13.54 -0.70
C PRO A 176 -6.45 12.85 -2.02
N ALA A 177 -7.06 11.70 -2.28
CA ALA A 177 -7.03 11.06 -3.59
C ALA A 177 -7.90 11.86 -4.58
N LEU A 178 -7.29 12.28 -5.68
CA LEU A 178 -7.98 13.04 -6.73
C LEU A 178 -8.30 12.09 -7.89
N LEU A 179 -9.55 11.65 -7.97
CA LEU A 179 -10.02 10.66 -8.93
C LEU A 179 -11.01 11.30 -9.90
N THR A 180 -10.94 10.91 -11.17
CA THR A 180 -11.90 11.30 -12.21
C THR A 180 -12.99 10.25 -12.40
N GLY A 181 -12.76 9.02 -11.91
CA GLY A 181 -13.56 7.85 -12.15
C GLY A 181 -13.07 7.00 -13.32
N ALA A 182 -12.00 7.40 -14.02
CA ALA A 182 -11.43 6.63 -15.14
C ALA A 182 -10.90 5.26 -14.68
N GLY A 183 -10.39 5.16 -13.45
CA GLY A 183 -9.93 3.91 -12.83
C GLY A 183 -11.04 2.85 -12.68
N ASP A 184 -12.32 3.25 -12.74
CA ASP A 184 -13.45 2.31 -12.66
C ASP A 184 -13.52 1.35 -13.88
N ALA A 185 -12.85 1.71 -14.96
CA ALA A 185 -12.73 0.86 -16.15
C ALA A 185 -11.82 -0.38 -15.92
N VAL A 186 -10.98 -0.40 -14.89
CA VAL A 186 -10.14 -1.56 -14.57
C VAL A 186 -11.02 -2.73 -14.13
N GLY A 187 -11.01 -3.80 -14.94
CA GLY A 187 -11.97 -4.90 -14.83
C GLY A 187 -11.78 -5.83 -13.63
N ALA A 188 -10.54 -6.12 -13.25
CA ALA A 188 -10.23 -7.07 -12.19
C ALA A 188 -9.76 -6.36 -10.91
N ARG A 189 -10.45 -6.62 -9.79
CA ARG A 189 -10.08 -6.08 -8.47
C ARG A 189 -10.04 -7.20 -7.44
N VAL A 190 -8.96 -7.23 -6.67
CA VAL A 190 -8.76 -8.22 -5.61
C VAL A 190 -8.44 -7.49 -4.31
N TYR A 191 -9.09 -7.90 -3.25
CA TYR A 191 -8.78 -7.49 -1.89
C TYR A 191 -8.20 -8.68 -1.12
N LEU A 192 -6.95 -8.57 -0.68
CA LEU A 192 -6.28 -9.57 0.15
C LEU A 192 -6.18 -9.01 1.57
N LEU A 193 -6.96 -9.58 2.50
CA LEU A 193 -6.98 -9.18 3.90
C LEU A 193 -5.95 -9.97 4.70
N ALA A 194 -5.12 -9.27 5.48
CA ALA A 194 -4.35 -9.86 6.57
C ALA A 194 -5.28 -10.01 7.80
N ASP A 195 -5.68 -11.24 8.11
CA ASP A 195 -6.74 -11.49 9.11
C ASP A 195 -6.19 -11.87 10.49
N GLY A 196 -4.89 -11.72 10.72
CA GLY A 196 -4.20 -12.12 11.94
C GLY A 196 -3.85 -11.00 12.92
N TRP A 197 -4.40 -9.78 12.78
CA TRP A 197 -4.08 -8.66 13.67
C TRP A 197 -5.26 -7.73 13.95
N ASP A 198 -5.22 -7.01 15.08
CA ASP A 198 -6.22 -6.05 15.53
C ASP A 198 -5.56 -4.90 16.34
N PRO A 199 -6.15 -3.67 16.32
CA PRO A 199 -7.29 -3.25 15.52
C PRO A 199 -6.91 -2.96 14.07
N SER A 200 -7.53 -3.69 13.12
CA SER A 200 -7.25 -3.54 11.69
C SER A 200 -8.36 -2.73 10.99
N PRO A 201 -8.04 -1.60 10.34
CA PRO A 201 -9.01 -0.85 9.54
C PRO A 201 -9.43 -1.61 8.27
N PHE A 202 -8.64 -2.58 7.85
CA PHE A 202 -8.78 -3.25 6.56
C PHE A 202 -9.90 -4.28 6.52
N ARG A 203 -10.38 -4.76 7.68
CA ARG A 203 -11.61 -5.57 7.77
C ARG A 203 -12.83 -4.83 7.22
N HIS A 204 -12.89 -3.51 7.41
CA HIS A 204 -13.94 -2.65 6.87
C HIS A 204 -13.98 -2.72 5.34
N PHE A 205 -12.84 -2.57 4.68
CA PHE A 205 -12.75 -2.63 3.21
C PHE A 205 -13.02 -4.04 2.69
N ALA A 206 -12.46 -5.08 3.31
CA ALA A 206 -12.75 -6.46 2.94
C ALA A 206 -14.26 -6.76 2.99
N ALA A 207 -14.94 -6.37 4.07
CA ALA A 207 -16.39 -6.55 4.21
C ALA A 207 -17.19 -5.76 3.15
N ARG A 208 -16.75 -4.54 2.80
CA ARG A 208 -17.37 -3.72 1.74
C ARG A 208 -17.35 -4.43 0.40
N TYR A 209 -16.26 -5.11 0.07
CA TYR A 209 -16.04 -5.69 -1.25
C TYR A 209 -16.37 -7.18 -1.34
N GLU A 210 -16.70 -7.86 -0.24
CA GLU A 210 -16.94 -9.32 -0.19
C GLU A 210 -18.02 -9.79 -1.17
N ASN A 211 -19.06 -8.99 -1.39
CA ASN A 211 -20.15 -9.28 -2.30
C ASN A 211 -20.27 -8.25 -3.44
N ALA A 212 -19.27 -7.44 -3.64
CA ALA A 212 -19.29 -6.40 -4.68
C ALA A 212 -18.95 -7.00 -6.05
N SER A 213 -19.75 -6.66 -7.07
CA SER A 213 -19.48 -7.11 -8.42
C SER A 213 -18.10 -6.63 -8.91
N GLY A 214 -17.36 -7.52 -9.56
CA GLY A 214 -16.02 -7.22 -10.07
C GLY A 214 -14.89 -7.28 -9.01
N TRP A 215 -15.22 -7.69 -7.78
CA TRP A 215 -14.24 -7.88 -6.71
C TRP A 215 -14.11 -9.36 -6.32
N ARG A 216 -12.89 -9.75 -5.99
CA ARG A 216 -12.57 -11.00 -5.28
C ARG A 216 -11.94 -10.62 -3.94
N VAL A 217 -12.41 -11.25 -2.86
CA VAL A 217 -11.82 -11.08 -1.54
C VAL A 217 -11.21 -12.42 -1.10
N ALA A 218 -9.98 -12.37 -0.57
CA ALA A 218 -9.32 -13.53 0.04
C ALA A 218 -8.64 -13.10 1.36
N ARG A 219 -8.33 -14.07 2.23
CA ARG A 219 -7.77 -13.84 3.56
C ARG A 219 -6.49 -14.62 3.75
N LEU A 220 -5.52 -13.99 4.40
CA LEU A 220 -4.24 -14.59 4.78
C LEU A 220 -4.08 -14.50 6.29
N PRO A 221 -3.80 -15.62 7.00
CA PRO A 221 -3.81 -15.68 8.47
C PRO A 221 -2.49 -15.18 9.09
N CYS A 222 -2.15 -13.91 8.83
CA CYS A 222 -0.93 -13.28 9.34
C CYS A 222 -1.16 -11.83 9.73
N GLY A 223 -0.11 -11.15 10.20
CA GLY A 223 -0.08 -9.72 10.45
C GLY A 223 -0.10 -8.90 9.16
N HIS A 224 -0.07 -7.59 9.33
CA HIS A 224 -0.22 -6.60 8.25
C HIS A 224 0.79 -6.76 7.11
N ASP A 225 2.06 -7.07 7.41
CA ASP A 225 3.12 -7.22 6.42
C ASP A 225 3.14 -8.63 5.80
N VAL A 226 2.07 -9.00 5.13
CA VAL A 226 1.90 -10.31 4.46
C VAL A 226 3.09 -10.65 3.56
N MET A 227 3.63 -9.65 2.85
CA MET A 227 4.78 -9.82 1.94
C MET A 227 6.08 -10.20 2.67
N VAL A 228 6.13 -10.00 3.98
CA VAL A 228 7.26 -10.38 4.86
C VAL A 228 7.00 -11.71 5.55
N ASP A 229 5.78 -11.90 6.07
CA ASP A 229 5.45 -13.07 6.89
C ASP A 229 4.99 -14.29 6.06
N MET A 230 4.32 -14.06 4.92
CA MET A 230 3.76 -15.11 4.05
C MET A 230 4.08 -14.85 2.56
N PRO A 231 5.36 -14.67 2.17
CA PRO A 231 5.72 -14.31 0.79
C PRO A 231 5.40 -15.38 -0.24
N GLU A 232 5.35 -16.65 0.15
CA GLU A 232 5.05 -17.78 -0.73
C GLU A 232 3.57 -17.82 -1.08
N GLU A 233 2.71 -17.75 -0.07
CA GLU A 233 1.26 -17.75 -0.20
C GLU A 233 0.79 -16.49 -0.95
N LEU A 234 1.38 -15.34 -0.66
CA LEU A 234 1.08 -14.11 -1.38
C LEU A 234 1.48 -14.22 -2.86
N ALA A 235 2.65 -14.75 -3.17
CA ALA A 235 3.06 -14.95 -4.55
C ALA A 235 2.12 -15.93 -5.29
N ALA A 236 1.68 -17.00 -4.61
CA ALA A 236 0.71 -17.95 -5.17
C ALA A 236 -0.63 -17.26 -5.48
N GLU A 237 -1.14 -16.41 -4.56
CA GLU A 237 -2.36 -15.62 -4.80
C GLU A 237 -2.21 -14.69 -6.00
N LEU A 238 -1.09 -13.98 -6.12
CA LEU A 238 -0.84 -13.07 -7.24
C LEU A 238 -0.75 -13.81 -8.57
N LEU A 239 -0.18 -15.01 -8.60
CA LEU A 239 -0.08 -15.83 -9.80
C LEU A 239 -1.44 -16.33 -10.31
N THR A 240 -2.50 -16.33 -9.50
CA THR A 240 -3.86 -16.65 -9.96
C THR A 240 -4.45 -15.63 -10.92
N LEU A 241 -3.85 -14.45 -11.04
CA LEU A 241 -4.34 -13.33 -11.86
C LEU A 241 -3.79 -13.31 -13.28
N VAL A 242 -2.89 -14.23 -13.63
CA VAL A 242 -2.11 -14.18 -14.88
C VAL A 242 -2.04 -15.51 -15.59
#